data_679e43724eb1a07286fa34d5fdc2186a
#
_entry.id   679e43724eb1a07286fa34d5fdc2186a
#
_cell.length_a   1.000
_cell.length_b   1.000
_cell.length_c   1.000
_cell.angle_alpha   90.00
_cell.angle_beta   90.00
_cell.angle_gamma   90.00
#
_symmetry.space_group_name_H-M   'P 1'
#
loop_
_entity.id
_entity.type
_entity.pdbx_description
1 polymer ?
#
loop_
_entity_poly.entity_id
_entity_poly.type
_entity_poly.pdbx_seq_one_letter_code
_entity_poly.pdbx_strand_id
1 'polypeptide(L)'
;VKRFLGLDYGDANIGVAVSCPRGIVATGAGTIKRGDPAAMKPVIARVRELIALYGITCVVLGYPRHMDGNTSARCLKTEDFAERLRRNFKRLTVEFWDERLSTQAVKPYSKNVDEMAAVYILQGYLDHKNNEQWEECKMDEQEQLLMVDENGNEQPFDILASKESGGVVYLLAAEAPQTESGEDEAEIVHFKCVATEGEDMIFELVEDDHEDFELVMNLFKDDYEALDIIIEE
;
A
#
# COMPACT_ATOMS: atom_id res chain seq x y z
N VAL A 1 -7.41 11.21 7.50
CA VAL A 1 -6.23 10.31 7.47
C VAL A 1 -6.60 9.03 8.22
N LYS A 2 -6.56 7.87 7.56
CA LYS A 2 -6.85 6.57 8.21
C LYS A 2 -5.56 6.04 8.85
N ARG A 3 -5.55 5.77 10.16
CA ARG A 3 -4.45 5.09 10.85
C ARG A 3 -4.86 3.68 11.25
N PHE A 4 -3.93 2.77 11.15
CA PHE A 4 -4.14 1.34 11.31
C PHE A 4 -3.40 0.81 12.53
N LEU A 5 -4.03 -0.13 13.25
CA LEU A 5 -3.46 -0.89 14.36
C LEU A 5 -3.38 -2.37 13.95
N GLY A 6 -2.18 -2.90 13.79
CA GLY A 6 -1.96 -4.33 13.57
C GLY A 6 -1.90 -5.08 14.88
N LEU A 7 -2.60 -6.21 14.99
CA LEU A 7 -2.59 -7.06 16.16
C LEU A 7 -2.35 -8.53 15.75
N ASP A 8 -1.34 -9.16 16.33
CA ASP A 8 -1.14 -10.61 16.32
C ASP A 8 -1.71 -11.22 17.61
N TYR A 9 -2.85 -11.89 17.49
CA TYR A 9 -3.57 -12.44 18.63
C TYR A 9 -3.06 -13.80 19.06
N GLY A 10 -2.10 -13.82 19.99
CA GLY A 10 -1.57 -15.01 20.61
C GLY A 10 -2.29 -15.43 21.90
N ASP A 11 -2.02 -16.65 22.40
CA ASP A 11 -2.64 -17.17 23.64
C ASP A 11 -2.12 -16.46 24.90
N ALA A 12 -0.85 -16.14 24.98
CA ALA A 12 -0.20 -15.45 26.14
C ALA A 12 -0.02 -13.96 25.92
N ASN A 13 0.24 -13.57 24.68
CA ASN A 13 0.57 -12.20 24.30
C ASN A 13 -0.19 -11.80 23.06
N ILE A 14 -0.36 -10.49 22.86
CA ILE A 14 -0.84 -9.90 21.63
C ILE A 14 0.24 -8.94 21.15
N GLY A 15 0.84 -9.22 19.98
CA GLY A 15 1.75 -8.31 19.31
C GLY A 15 0.99 -7.07 18.81
N VAL A 16 1.65 -5.92 18.85
CA VAL A 16 1.05 -4.63 18.49
C VAL A 16 1.95 -3.88 17.52
N ALA A 17 1.38 -3.41 16.43
CA ALA A 17 2.01 -2.49 15.48
C ALA A 17 1.07 -1.35 15.14
N VAL A 18 1.62 -0.20 14.73
CA VAL A 18 0.85 0.97 14.29
C VAL A 18 1.37 1.46 12.94
N SER A 19 0.47 1.94 12.10
CA SER A 19 0.89 2.58 10.85
C SER A 19 1.41 3.99 11.09
N CYS A 20 2.29 4.47 10.20
CA CYS A 20 2.54 5.90 10.08
C CYS A 20 1.24 6.64 9.71
N PRO A 21 1.16 7.98 9.85
CA PRO A 21 -0.05 8.74 9.50
C PRO A 21 -0.50 8.56 8.04
N ARG A 22 0.42 8.32 7.13
CA ARG A 22 0.13 8.11 5.69
C ARG A 22 -0.36 6.69 5.37
N GLY A 23 -0.31 5.74 6.33
CA GLY A 23 -0.74 4.35 6.10
C GLY A 23 0.22 3.53 5.24
N ILE A 24 1.49 3.91 5.15
CA ILE A 24 2.49 3.26 4.27
C ILE A 24 3.39 2.31 5.07
N VAL A 25 3.86 2.72 6.24
CA VAL A 25 4.85 1.96 7.02
C VAL A 25 4.27 1.53 8.36
N ALA A 26 4.46 0.26 8.71
CA ALA A 26 4.13 -0.32 10.00
C ALA A 26 5.33 -0.25 10.95
N THR A 27 5.11 0.16 12.20
CA THR A 27 6.11 0.22 13.26
C THR A 27 5.62 -0.52 14.49
N GLY A 28 6.47 -1.27 15.16
CA GLY A 28 6.14 -1.96 16.41
C GLY A 28 5.73 -0.98 17.52
N ALA A 29 4.68 -1.35 18.25
CA ALA A 29 4.14 -0.57 19.38
C ALA A 29 4.08 -1.39 20.67
N GLY A 30 4.86 -2.47 20.75
CA GLY A 30 5.03 -3.33 21.90
C GLY A 30 4.16 -4.57 21.90
N THR A 31 3.89 -5.08 23.10
CA THR A 31 3.14 -6.32 23.30
C THR A 31 2.16 -6.15 24.46
N ILE A 32 0.93 -6.64 24.31
CA ILE A 32 -0.06 -6.70 25.38
C ILE A 32 -0.02 -8.10 26.00
N LYS A 33 0.38 -8.18 27.27
CA LYS A 33 0.33 -9.44 28.05
C LYS A 33 -1.08 -9.75 28.45
N ARG A 34 -1.54 -10.98 28.20
CA ARG A 34 -2.92 -11.37 28.46
C ARG A 34 -3.17 -11.84 29.89
N GLY A 35 -2.16 -12.26 30.64
CA GLY A 35 -2.37 -12.80 31.99
C GLY A 35 -3.35 -13.99 31.97
N ASP A 36 -4.56 -13.78 32.50
CA ASP A 36 -5.64 -14.76 32.39
C ASP A 36 -6.29 -14.70 31.00
N PRO A 37 -6.30 -15.81 30.22
CA PRO A 37 -6.94 -15.87 28.91
C PRO A 37 -8.43 -15.50 28.91
N ALA A 38 -9.13 -15.69 30.02
CA ALA A 38 -10.54 -15.33 30.19
C ALA A 38 -10.75 -13.83 30.46
N ALA A 39 -9.72 -13.16 30.98
CA ALA A 39 -9.81 -11.76 31.38
C ALA A 39 -9.53 -10.79 30.21
N MET A 40 -10.54 -10.55 29.38
CA MET A 40 -10.41 -9.65 28.21
C MET A 40 -10.48 -8.16 28.57
N LYS A 41 -10.97 -7.78 29.74
CA LYS A 41 -11.12 -6.36 30.14
C LYS A 41 -9.81 -5.57 30.08
N PRO A 42 -8.67 -6.08 30.63
CA PRO A 42 -7.38 -5.37 30.55
C PRO A 42 -6.88 -5.20 29.11
N VAL A 43 -7.10 -6.22 28.26
CA VAL A 43 -6.75 -6.18 26.83
C VAL A 43 -7.53 -5.08 26.11
N ILE A 44 -8.85 -5.05 26.28
CA ILE A 44 -9.71 -4.03 25.66
C ILE A 44 -9.35 -2.62 26.18
N ALA A 45 -9.01 -2.47 27.48
CA ALA A 45 -8.56 -1.20 28.02
C ALA A 45 -7.28 -0.73 27.35
N ARG A 46 -6.30 -1.62 27.16
CA ARG A 46 -5.02 -1.29 26.51
C ARG A 46 -5.22 -0.95 25.02
N VAL A 47 -6.06 -1.69 24.31
CA VAL A 47 -6.42 -1.36 22.93
C VAL A 47 -7.09 0.01 22.84
N ARG A 48 -7.96 0.37 23.79
CA ARG A 48 -8.57 1.71 23.86
C ARG A 48 -7.55 2.83 24.01
N GLU A 49 -6.53 2.63 24.87
CA GLU A 49 -5.46 3.59 25.04
C GLU A 49 -4.67 3.79 23.74
N LEU A 50 -4.35 2.69 23.03
CA LEU A 50 -3.63 2.74 21.75
C LEU A 50 -4.46 3.46 20.68
N ILE A 51 -5.77 3.15 20.59
CA ILE A 51 -6.68 3.83 19.66
C ILE A 51 -6.70 5.34 19.92
N ALA A 52 -6.78 5.76 21.19
CA ALA A 52 -6.80 7.16 21.55
C ALA A 52 -5.45 7.84 21.31
N LEU A 53 -4.35 7.18 21.65
CA LEU A 53 -3.00 7.70 21.52
C LEU A 53 -2.59 7.95 20.07
N TYR A 54 -2.93 7.00 19.20
CA TYR A 54 -2.51 7.03 17.79
C TYR A 54 -3.60 7.49 16.83
N GLY A 55 -4.82 7.75 17.29
CA GLY A 55 -5.94 8.13 16.42
C GLY A 55 -6.35 7.03 15.44
N ILE A 56 -6.37 5.76 15.92
CA ILE A 56 -6.65 4.58 15.08
C ILE A 56 -8.09 4.58 14.61
N THR A 57 -8.30 4.29 13.33
CA THR A 57 -9.62 4.15 12.70
C THR A 57 -9.92 2.72 12.23
N CYS A 58 -8.88 1.90 12.03
CA CYS A 58 -9.01 0.52 11.61
C CYS A 58 -8.05 -0.38 12.38
N VAL A 59 -8.52 -1.56 12.80
CA VAL A 59 -7.70 -2.62 13.39
C VAL A 59 -7.57 -3.76 12.38
N VAL A 60 -6.34 -4.19 12.14
CA VAL A 60 -5.98 -5.34 11.30
C VAL A 60 -5.59 -6.50 12.20
N LEU A 61 -6.28 -7.61 12.12
CA LEU A 61 -6.01 -8.83 12.89
C LEU A 61 -5.35 -9.87 11.98
N GLY A 62 -4.23 -10.42 12.40
CA GLY A 62 -3.63 -11.59 11.77
C GLY A 62 -4.59 -12.79 11.87
N TYR A 63 -4.86 -13.43 10.72
CA TYR A 63 -5.79 -14.56 10.63
C TYR A 63 -5.08 -15.79 10.06
N PRO A 64 -4.73 -16.78 10.91
CA PRO A 64 -3.95 -17.94 10.49
C PRO A 64 -4.85 -18.96 9.77
N ARG A 65 -5.08 -18.82 8.47
CA ARG A 65 -5.78 -19.81 7.65
C ARG A 65 -4.92 -21.07 7.44
N HIS A 66 -5.50 -22.25 7.61
CA HIS A 66 -4.86 -23.50 7.20
C HIS A 66 -4.98 -23.73 5.69
N MET A 67 -3.96 -24.38 5.09
CA MET A 67 -3.96 -24.71 3.65
C MET A 67 -5.12 -25.67 3.28
N ASP A 68 -5.64 -26.42 4.22
CA ASP A 68 -6.70 -27.44 4.03
C ASP A 68 -8.13 -26.86 4.13
N GLY A 69 -8.30 -25.54 4.24
CA GLY A 69 -9.60 -24.89 4.33
C GLY A 69 -10.33 -25.09 5.68
N ASN A 70 -9.77 -25.85 6.60
CA ASN A 70 -10.35 -26.08 7.92
C ASN A 70 -10.11 -24.89 8.86
N THR A 71 -11.17 -24.46 9.54
CA THR A 71 -11.09 -23.41 10.57
C THR A 71 -10.38 -23.95 11.79
N SER A 72 -9.19 -23.43 12.09
CA SER A 72 -8.44 -23.86 13.29
C SER A 72 -9.06 -23.28 14.56
N ALA A 73 -8.79 -23.91 15.71
CA ALA A 73 -9.16 -23.36 17.01
C ALA A 73 -8.60 -21.94 17.24
N ARG A 74 -7.47 -21.60 16.57
CA ARG A 74 -6.86 -20.27 16.62
C ARG A 74 -7.70 -19.27 15.83
N CYS A 75 -8.23 -19.65 14.66
CA CYS A 75 -9.14 -18.80 13.89
C CYS A 75 -10.38 -18.41 14.70
N LEU A 76 -11.03 -19.39 15.35
CA LEU A 76 -12.22 -19.14 16.18
C LEU A 76 -11.93 -18.15 17.33
N LYS A 77 -10.76 -18.27 17.97
CA LYS A 77 -10.34 -17.34 19.03
C LYS A 77 -10.12 -15.92 18.48
N THR A 78 -9.55 -15.80 17.29
CA THR A 78 -9.32 -14.50 16.63
C THR A 78 -10.65 -13.87 16.22
N GLU A 79 -11.61 -14.66 15.74
CA GLU A 79 -12.96 -14.20 15.41
C GLU A 79 -13.71 -13.69 16.65
N ASP A 80 -13.69 -14.45 17.78
CA ASP A 80 -14.27 -14.00 19.05
C ASP A 80 -13.63 -12.69 19.52
N PHE A 81 -12.31 -12.55 19.36
CA PHE A 81 -11.63 -11.31 19.69
C PHE A 81 -12.07 -10.14 18.79
N ALA A 82 -12.19 -10.36 17.49
CA ALA A 82 -12.69 -9.37 16.54
C ALA A 82 -14.11 -8.89 16.90
N GLU A 83 -15.01 -9.81 17.24
CA GLU A 83 -16.35 -9.46 17.69
C GLU A 83 -16.34 -8.62 18.97
N ARG A 84 -15.46 -8.95 19.92
CA ARG A 84 -15.31 -8.16 21.15
C ARG A 84 -14.81 -6.75 20.85
N LEU A 85 -13.89 -6.59 19.92
CA LEU A 85 -13.44 -5.27 19.46
C LEU A 85 -14.60 -4.49 18.83
N ARG A 86 -15.36 -5.08 17.90
CA ARG A 86 -16.51 -4.43 17.25
C ARG A 86 -17.60 -4.01 18.26
N ARG A 87 -17.86 -4.83 19.28
CA ARG A 87 -18.82 -4.48 20.35
C ARG A 87 -18.36 -3.31 21.22
N ASN A 88 -17.06 -3.21 21.48
CA ASN A 88 -16.51 -2.17 22.37
C ASN A 88 -16.20 -0.86 21.63
N PHE A 89 -15.99 -0.89 20.31
CA PHE A 89 -15.55 0.23 19.48
C PHE A 89 -16.40 0.37 18.21
N LYS A 90 -17.61 0.89 18.33
CA LYS A 90 -18.61 0.98 17.24
C LYS A 90 -18.17 1.75 16.00
N ARG A 91 -17.17 2.64 16.13
CA ARG A 91 -16.64 3.47 15.01
C ARG A 91 -15.36 2.91 14.42
N LEU A 92 -14.90 1.77 14.92
CA LEU A 92 -13.66 1.14 14.49
C LEU A 92 -13.97 0.06 13.48
N THR A 93 -13.28 0.09 12.34
CA THR A 93 -13.29 -1.03 11.40
C THR A 93 -12.35 -2.12 11.92
N VAL A 94 -12.75 -3.38 11.80
CA VAL A 94 -11.93 -4.54 12.16
C VAL A 94 -11.85 -5.46 10.97
N GLU A 95 -10.65 -5.60 10.42
CA GLU A 95 -10.34 -6.39 9.23
C GLU A 95 -9.41 -7.55 9.56
N PHE A 96 -9.47 -8.63 8.77
CA PHE A 96 -8.59 -9.78 8.91
C PHE A 96 -7.56 -9.78 7.80
N TRP A 97 -6.32 -10.10 8.15
CA TRP A 97 -5.24 -10.30 7.20
C TRP A 97 -4.78 -11.75 7.22
N ASP A 98 -4.80 -12.40 6.05
CA ASP A 98 -4.36 -13.79 5.91
C ASP A 98 -2.82 -13.85 5.98
N GLU A 99 -2.28 -14.49 7.03
CA GLU A 99 -0.84 -14.61 7.28
C GLU A 99 -0.08 -15.38 6.18
N ARG A 100 -0.79 -16.14 5.33
CA ARG A 100 -0.18 -16.87 4.21
C ARG A 100 0.32 -15.95 3.09
N LEU A 101 -0.19 -14.73 3.03
CA LEU A 101 0.21 -13.70 2.06
C LEU A 101 1.47 -12.93 2.51
N SER A 102 1.96 -13.17 3.74
CA SER A 102 3.22 -12.61 4.19
C SER A 102 4.38 -13.45 3.65
N THR A 103 5.23 -12.84 2.84
CA THR A 103 6.43 -13.46 2.28
C THR A 103 7.30 -14.01 3.41
N GLN A 104 7.58 -15.31 3.39
CA GLN A 104 8.42 -16.03 4.35
C GLN A 104 9.89 -15.61 4.25
N ALA A 105 10.22 -14.44 4.65
CA ALA A 105 11.61 -14.03 4.66
C ALA A 105 11.87 -13.08 5.83
N VAL A 106 11.99 -13.60 7.03
CA VAL A 106 13.05 -13.20 7.98
C VAL A 106 12.90 -14.02 9.26
N LYS A 107 13.91 -14.82 9.59
CA LYS A 107 14.03 -15.47 10.91
C LYS A 107 14.14 -14.38 11.98
N PRO A 108 13.37 -14.44 13.08
CA PRO A 108 13.38 -13.40 14.08
C PRO A 108 14.67 -13.45 14.89
N TYR A 109 15.56 -12.49 14.66
CA TYR A 109 16.67 -12.18 15.57
C TYR A 109 16.30 -11.16 16.65
N SER A 110 15.00 -10.87 16.85
CA SER A 110 14.57 -9.88 17.83
C SER A 110 14.01 -10.52 19.09
N LYS A 111 14.26 -9.86 20.25
CA LYS A 111 13.72 -10.28 21.55
C LYS A 111 12.19 -10.19 21.67
N ASN A 112 11.50 -9.60 20.69
CA ASN A 112 10.06 -9.31 20.70
C ASN A 112 9.38 -9.96 19.47
N VAL A 113 9.30 -11.28 19.46
CA VAL A 113 8.72 -12.06 18.34
C VAL A 113 7.26 -11.67 18.07
N ASP A 114 6.44 -11.51 19.12
CA ASP A 114 5.03 -11.15 19.02
C ASP A 114 4.83 -9.76 18.38
N GLU A 115 5.64 -8.78 18.76
CA GLU A 115 5.61 -7.42 18.21
C GLU A 115 5.97 -7.43 16.73
N MET A 116 7.02 -8.16 16.36
CA MET A 116 7.45 -8.28 14.96
C MET A 116 6.40 -8.97 14.09
N ALA A 117 5.73 -9.99 14.62
CA ALA A 117 4.61 -10.63 13.91
C ALA A 117 3.51 -9.63 13.58
N ALA A 118 3.15 -8.76 14.54
CA ALA A 118 2.17 -7.71 14.30
C ALA A 118 2.63 -6.69 13.25
N VAL A 119 3.93 -6.36 13.20
CA VAL A 119 4.50 -5.49 12.15
C VAL A 119 4.35 -6.13 10.78
N TYR A 120 4.69 -7.42 10.62
CA TYR A 120 4.53 -8.12 9.34
C TYR A 120 3.09 -8.21 8.88
N ILE A 121 2.16 -8.52 9.80
CA ILE A 121 0.73 -8.54 9.52
C ILE A 121 0.26 -7.17 9.01
N LEU A 122 0.63 -6.11 9.72
CA LEU A 122 0.20 -4.77 9.36
C LEU A 122 0.86 -4.30 8.07
N GLN A 123 2.17 -4.51 7.89
CA GLN A 123 2.86 -4.10 6.66
C GLN A 123 2.29 -4.82 5.44
N GLY A 124 2.11 -6.15 5.50
CA GLY A 124 1.52 -6.89 4.40
C GLY A 124 0.11 -6.40 4.03
N TYR A 125 -0.71 -6.05 5.02
CA TYR A 125 -2.02 -5.44 4.80
C TYR A 125 -1.90 -4.05 4.12
N LEU A 126 -0.97 -3.21 4.57
CA LEU A 126 -0.78 -1.87 4.02
C LEU A 126 -0.27 -1.94 2.58
N ASP A 127 0.69 -2.82 2.29
CA ASP A 127 1.24 -3.02 0.96
C ASP A 127 0.14 -3.48 -0.02
N HIS A 128 -0.67 -4.47 0.39
CA HIS A 128 -1.80 -4.94 -0.43
C HIS A 128 -2.84 -3.84 -0.67
N LYS A 129 -3.21 -3.12 0.39
CA LYS A 129 -4.18 -2.04 0.30
C LYS A 129 -3.70 -0.87 -0.57
N ASN A 130 -2.43 -0.53 -0.47
CA ASN A 130 -1.84 0.50 -1.31
C ASN A 130 -1.82 0.03 -2.78
N ASN A 131 -1.47 -1.24 -3.05
CA ASN A 131 -1.54 -1.81 -4.39
C ASN A 131 -2.97 -1.86 -4.94
N GLU A 132 -3.98 -2.26 -4.14
CA GLU A 132 -5.39 -2.21 -4.56
C GLU A 132 -5.85 -0.78 -4.88
N GLN A 133 -5.44 0.22 -4.09
CA GLN A 133 -5.75 1.62 -4.39
C GLN A 133 -5.09 2.10 -5.70
N TRP A 134 -3.90 1.61 -6.01
CA TRP A 134 -3.24 1.86 -7.28
C TRP A 134 -3.97 1.18 -8.46
N GLU A 135 -4.49 -0.05 -8.26
CA GLU A 135 -5.28 -0.75 -9.27
C GLU A 135 -6.67 -0.13 -9.45
N GLU A 136 -7.36 0.28 -8.36
CA GLU A 136 -8.66 0.98 -8.44
C GLU A 136 -8.52 2.38 -9.04
N CYS A 137 -7.47 3.14 -8.72
CA CYS A 137 -7.17 4.42 -9.39
C CYS A 137 -6.91 4.25 -10.89
N LYS A 138 -6.31 3.13 -11.30
CA LYS A 138 -6.14 2.82 -12.73
C LYS A 138 -7.46 2.51 -13.45
N MET A 139 -8.53 2.18 -12.75
CA MET A 139 -9.82 1.83 -13.36
C MET A 139 -10.84 2.99 -13.40
N ASP A 140 -10.73 4.02 -12.53
CA ASP A 140 -11.77 5.06 -12.41
C ASP A 140 -11.34 6.49 -12.75
N GLU A 141 -10.05 6.79 -12.84
CA GLU A 141 -9.52 8.06 -13.37
C GLU A 141 -8.23 7.74 -14.14
N GLN A 142 -8.28 7.84 -15.45
CA GLN A 142 -7.07 8.08 -16.22
C GLN A 142 -6.50 9.38 -15.67
N GLU A 143 -5.44 9.30 -14.87
CA GLU A 143 -4.71 10.50 -14.44
C GLU A 143 -4.12 11.13 -15.69
N GLN A 144 -4.80 12.16 -16.18
CA GLN A 144 -4.32 12.95 -17.31
C GLN A 144 -3.34 13.98 -16.79
N LEU A 145 -2.12 13.91 -17.29
CA LEU A 145 -1.14 14.96 -17.10
C LEU A 145 -1.42 16.04 -18.15
N LEU A 146 -1.78 17.24 -17.73
CA LEU A 146 -1.87 18.40 -18.61
C LEU A 146 -0.49 19.04 -18.73
N MET A 147 0.14 18.86 -19.88
CA MET A 147 1.38 19.58 -20.21
C MET A 147 1.04 20.88 -20.89
N VAL A 148 1.77 21.95 -20.54
CA VAL A 148 1.63 23.26 -21.17
C VAL A 148 2.91 23.51 -21.97
N ASP A 149 2.77 23.66 -23.30
CA ASP A 149 3.91 24.00 -24.16
C ASP A 149 4.39 25.46 -23.98
N GLU A 150 5.52 25.80 -24.58
CA GLU A 150 6.09 27.18 -24.53
C GLU A 150 5.14 28.26 -25.09
N ASN A 151 4.12 27.88 -25.85
CA ASN A 151 3.12 28.75 -26.44
C ASN A 151 1.86 28.88 -25.57
N GLY A 152 1.78 28.11 -24.47
CA GLY A 152 0.62 28.07 -23.57
C GLY A 152 -0.51 27.16 -24.02
N ASN A 153 -0.26 26.22 -24.96
CA ASN A 153 -1.24 25.21 -25.33
C ASN A 153 -1.19 24.06 -24.32
N GLU A 154 -2.35 23.60 -23.91
CA GLU A 154 -2.52 22.46 -23.01
C GLU A 154 -2.63 21.18 -23.84
N GLN A 155 -1.78 20.18 -23.54
CA GLN A 155 -1.77 18.87 -24.17
C GLN A 155 -1.99 17.80 -23.10
N PRO A 156 -3.06 17.01 -23.18
CA PRO A 156 -3.34 15.95 -22.22
C PRO A 156 -2.57 14.67 -22.56
N PHE A 157 -1.98 14.06 -21.51
CA PHE A 157 -1.32 12.76 -21.59
C PHE A 157 -1.96 11.82 -20.57
N ASP A 158 -2.25 10.60 -20.98
CA ASP A 158 -2.72 9.53 -20.09
C ASP A 158 -1.52 8.84 -19.43
N ILE A 159 -1.42 8.86 -18.11
CA ILE A 159 -0.33 8.21 -17.38
C ILE A 159 -0.53 6.70 -17.38
N LEU A 160 0.38 5.96 -18.01
CA LEU A 160 0.36 4.49 -18.11
C LEU A 160 1.08 3.81 -16.95
N ALA A 161 2.21 4.38 -16.50
CA ALA A 161 2.97 3.87 -15.37
C ALA A 161 3.80 4.97 -14.69
N SER A 162 4.11 4.77 -13.42
CA SER A 162 4.98 5.65 -12.64
C SER A 162 6.00 4.81 -11.86
N LYS A 163 7.28 5.19 -11.92
CA LYS A 163 8.36 4.51 -11.19
C LYS A 163 9.33 5.50 -10.58
N GLU A 164 9.95 5.11 -9.47
CA GLU A 164 10.97 5.91 -8.79
C GLU A 164 12.34 5.24 -8.91
N SER A 165 13.35 6.01 -9.29
CA SER A 165 14.74 5.57 -9.33
C SER A 165 15.65 6.67 -8.79
N GLY A 166 16.50 6.33 -7.82
CA GLY A 166 17.42 7.30 -7.20
C GLY A 166 16.76 8.48 -6.49
N GLY A 167 15.47 8.37 -6.08
CA GLY A 167 14.71 9.47 -5.48
C GLY A 167 14.05 10.40 -6.51
N VAL A 168 14.12 10.06 -7.79
CA VAL A 168 13.48 10.78 -8.90
C VAL A 168 12.30 9.96 -9.42
N VAL A 169 11.16 10.59 -9.64
CA VAL A 169 9.96 9.98 -10.21
C VAL A 169 10.00 10.11 -11.73
N TYR A 170 9.76 8.98 -12.41
CA TYR A 170 9.62 8.89 -13.86
C TYR A 170 8.23 8.42 -14.21
N LEU A 171 7.65 8.97 -15.28
CA LEU A 171 6.34 8.58 -15.80
C LEU A 171 6.48 8.01 -17.21
N LEU A 172 5.69 6.98 -17.49
CA LEU A 172 5.38 6.50 -18.82
C LEU A 172 3.97 6.99 -19.16
N ALA A 173 3.80 7.70 -20.24
CA ALA A 173 2.51 8.27 -20.62
C ALA A 173 2.24 8.11 -22.12
N ALA A 174 0.97 8.17 -22.50
CA ALA A 174 0.51 8.18 -23.87
C ALA A 174 -0.15 9.52 -24.17
N GLU A 175 0.07 10.07 -25.37
CA GLU A 175 -0.68 11.23 -25.82
C GLU A 175 -2.16 10.86 -25.95
N ALA A 176 -3.04 11.63 -25.29
CA ALA A 176 -4.47 11.36 -25.36
C ALA A 176 -4.99 11.63 -26.78
N PRO A 177 -5.76 10.70 -27.40
CA PRO A 177 -6.22 10.86 -28.78
C PRO A 177 -7.10 12.10 -28.90
N GLN A 178 -6.75 12.99 -29.83
CA GLN A 178 -7.49 14.23 -30.07
C GLN A 178 -8.81 14.04 -30.85
N THR A 179 -9.09 12.83 -31.34
CA THR A 179 -10.29 12.53 -32.14
C THR A 179 -11.03 11.28 -31.63
N GLU A 180 -12.37 11.33 -31.60
CA GLU A 180 -13.24 10.20 -31.23
C GLU A 180 -13.18 9.00 -32.20
N SER A 181 -12.40 9.06 -33.28
CA SER A 181 -12.37 8.04 -34.34
C SER A 181 -11.34 6.91 -34.13
N GLY A 182 -10.46 6.97 -33.11
CA GLY A 182 -9.70 5.80 -32.63
C GLY A 182 -8.73 5.12 -33.61
N GLU A 183 -8.31 5.79 -34.70
CA GLU A 183 -7.37 5.25 -35.68
C GLU A 183 -5.94 5.84 -35.55
N ASP A 184 -5.73 6.78 -34.63
CA ASP A 184 -4.41 7.35 -34.38
C ASP A 184 -3.66 6.47 -33.35
N GLU A 185 -2.47 5.99 -33.70
CA GLU A 185 -1.55 5.31 -32.80
C GLU A 185 -1.12 6.31 -31.73
N ALA A 186 -1.35 5.99 -30.45
CA ALA A 186 -0.97 6.84 -29.35
C ALA A 186 0.56 6.90 -29.25
N GLU A 187 1.13 8.08 -29.28
CA GLU A 187 2.58 8.27 -29.05
C GLU A 187 2.92 8.06 -27.58
N ILE A 188 3.89 7.18 -27.31
CA ILE A 188 4.36 6.89 -25.96
C ILE A 188 5.53 7.81 -25.63
N VAL A 189 5.40 8.48 -24.49
CA VAL A 189 6.39 9.47 -24.02
C VAL A 189 6.80 9.21 -22.59
N HIS A 190 7.98 9.68 -22.23
CA HIS A 190 8.53 9.54 -20.90
C HIS A 190 8.76 10.89 -20.26
N PHE A 191 8.48 11.00 -18.97
CA PHE A 191 8.71 12.21 -18.20
C PHE A 191 9.56 11.94 -16.98
N LYS A 192 10.40 12.90 -16.61
CA LYS A 192 11.23 12.94 -15.41
C LYS A 192 10.75 14.07 -14.50
N CYS A 193 10.51 13.80 -13.23
CA CYS A 193 10.23 14.84 -12.25
C CYS A 193 11.53 15.59 -11.92
N VAL A 194 11.59 16.87 -12.26
CA VAL A 194 12.79 17.71 -12.04
C VAL A 194 12.66 18.61 -10.82
N ALA A 195 11.45 18.93 -10.38
CA ALA A 195 11.20 19.75 -9.20
C ALA A 195 9.82 19.46 -8.60
N THR A 196 9.65 19.84 -7.33
CA THR A 196 8.37 19.79 -6.62
C THR A 196 8.16 21.11 -5.90
N GLU A 197 7.07 21.82 -6.24
CA GLU A 197 6.70 23.10 -5.62
C GLU A 197 5.37 22.93 -4.86
N GLY A 198 5.44 22.69 -3.54
CA GLY A 198 4.26 22.44 -2.71
C GLY A 198 3.61 21.08 -2.99
N GLU A 199 2.43 21.06 -3.59
CA GLU A 199 1.72 19.85 -4.04
C GLU A 199 1.93 19.59 -5.55
N ASP A 200 2.51 20.53 -6.29
CA ASP A 200 2.71 20.44 -7.72
C ASP A 200 4.08 19.81 -8.05
N MET A 201 4.11 18.95 -9.06
CA MET A 201 5.33 18.33 -9.59
C MET A 201 5.62 18.89 -10.98
N ILE A 202 6.88 19.23 -11.23
CA ILE A 202 7.35 19.74 -12.52
C ILE A 202 8.06 18.60 -13.24
N PHE A 203 7.61 18.30 -14.45
CA PHE A 203 8.15 17.22 -15.27
C PHE A 203 8.86 17.76 -16.49
N GLU A 204 9.91 17.08 -16.92
CA GLU A 204 10.65 17.29 -18.15
C GLU A 204 10.49 16.08 -19.05
N LEU A 205 10.33 16.29 -20.36
CA LEU A 205 10.25 15.21 -21.35
C LEU A 205 11.62 14.53 -21.50
N VAL A 206 11.62 13.20 -21.54
CA VAL A 206 12.82 12.38 -21.75
C VAL A 206 12.81 11.88 -23.19
N GLU A 207 13.47 12.62 -24.09
CA GLU A 207 13.65 12.25 -25.49
C GLU A 207 14.91 11.36 -25.70
N ASP A 208 15.11 10.86 -26.90
CA ASP A 208 16.18 9.91 -27.26
C ASP A 208 17.61 10.42 -26.97
N ASP A 209 17.80 11.74 -26.97
CA ASP A 209 19.08 12.41 -26.71
C ASP A 209 19.26 12.79 -25.22
N HIS A 210 18.25 12.51 -24.38
CA HIS A 210 18.30 12.80 -22.95
C HIS A 210 19.23 11.84 -22.20
N GLU A 211 19.98 12.35 -21.21
CA GLU A 211 20.94 11.55 -20.41
C GLU A 211 20.32 10.36 -19.66
N ASP A 212 19.02 10.46 -19.32
CA ASP A 212 18.29 9.41 -18.62
C ASP A 212 17.54 8.45 -19.56
N PHE A 213 17.62 8.59 -20.88
CA PHE A 213 16.85 7.79 -21.82
C PHE A 213 17.07 6.29 -21.64
N GLU A 214 18.33 5.82 -21.60
CA GLU A 214 18.65 4.40 -21.37
C GLU A 214 18.15 3.90 -20.00
N LEU A 215 18.20 4.75 -18.97
CA LEU A 215 17.67 4.42 -17.63
C LEU A 215 16.16 4.20 -17.68
N VAL A 216 15.44 5.10 -18.34
CA VAL A 216 13.97 5.06 -18.44
C VAL A 216 13.52 3.87 -19.25
N MET A 217 14.16 3.57 -20.38
CA MET A 217 13.88 2.40 -21.21
C MET A 217 14.03 1.09 -20.42
N ASN A 218 15.09 0.98 -19.61
CA ASN A 218 15.27 -0.18 -18.74
C ASN A 218 14.27 -0.22 -17.57
N LEU A 219 13.91 0.95 -17.03
CA LEU A 219 13.01 1.07 -15.88
C LEU A 219 11.60 0.58 -16.22
N PHE A 220 11.08 0.91 -17.41
CA PHE A 220 9.74 0.56 -17.86
C PHE A 220 9.66 -0.69 -18.74
N LYS A 221 10.75 -1.46 -18.87
CA LYS A 221 10.79 -2.65 -19.73
C LYS A 221 9.65 -3.64 -19.50
N ASP A 222 9.34 -3.94 -18.23
CA ASP A 222 8.27 -4.87 -17.88
C ASP A 222 6.87 -4.29 -18.19
N ASP A 223 6.75 -2.94 -18.14
CA ASP A 223 5.49 -2.25 -18.45
C ASP A 223 5.22 -2.26 -19.96
N TYR A 224 6.25 -2.13 -20.79
CA TYR A 224 6.09 -2.24 -22.25
C TYR A 224 5.57 -3.63 -22.64
N GLU A 225 6.12 -4.71 -22.03
CA GLU A 225 5.65 -6.07 -22.27
C GLU A 225 4.19 -6.25 -21.79
N ALA A 226 3.83 -5.68 -20.64
CA ALA A 226 2.49 -5.78 -20.06
C ALA A 226 1.41 -4.99 -20.84
N LEU A 227 1.81 -3.92 -21.50
CA LEU A 227 0.92 -3.02 -22.27
C LEU A 227 0.93 -3.31 -23.77
N ASP A 228 1.62 -4.36 -24.24
CA ASP A 228 1.82 -4.71 -25.66
C ASP A 228 2.41 -3.54 -26.49
N ILE A 229 3.24 -2.69 -25.88
CA ILE A 229 3.89 -1.55 -26.52
C ILE A 229 5.08 -2.05 -27.35
N ILE A 230 5.07 -1.79 -28.64
CA ILE A 230 6.17 -2.10 -29.57
C ILE A 230 7.11 -0.91 -29.62
N ILE A 231 8.35 -1.11 -29.19
CA ILE A 231 9.41 -0.12 -29.29
C ILE A 231 10.19 -0.43 -30.58
N GLU A 232 10.18 0.49 -31.54
CA GLU A 232 11.05 0.40 -32.72
C GLU A 232 12.48 0.72 -32.30
N GLU A 233 13.45 -0.17 -32.64
CA GLU A 233 14.90 0.00 -32.36
C GLU A 233 15.54 1.03 -33.29
#